data_0b91f0244d4963a02187223eacc03def
#
_entry.id   0b91f0244d4963a02187223eacc03def
#
_cell.length_a   1.000
_cell.length_b   1.000
_cell.length_c   1.000
_cell.angle_alpha   90.00
_cell.angle_beta   90.00
_cell.angle_gamma   90.00
#
_symmetry.space_group_name_H-M   'P 1'
#
loop_
_entity.id
_entity.type
_entity.pdbx_description
1 polymer ?
#
loop_
_entity_poly.entity_id
_entity_poly.type
_entity_poly.pdbx_seq_one_letter_code
_entity_poly.pdbx_strand_id
1 'polypeptide(L)'
;LFGGHDAPLDQDAIPSVVFSHPPMGMVGITEEQAREEHRRVHVARAGFRPMLHALADSPQRSLFKIVCVGPERHVVGIHLLGEAADEILQGFAVAMRRGITLEDLRDSIAIHPTSAEELVLMD
;
A
#
# COMPACT_ATOMS: atom_id res chain seq x y z
N LEU A 1 6.96 -9.98 25.58
CA LEU A 1 7.66 -10.21 26.86
C LEU A 1 6.97 -9.52 28.04
N PHE A 2 6.34 -8.35 27.84
CA PHE A 2 5.77 -7.56 28.94
C PHE A 2 4.25 -7.35 28.83
N GLY A 3 3.59 -7.76 27.73
CA GLY A 3 2.19 -7.50 27.45
C GLY A 3 1.22 -8.63 27.82
N GLY A 4 1.71 -9.79 28.26
CA GLY A 4 0.86 -10.92 28.62
C GLY A 4 0.04 -11.54 27.45
N HIS A 5 0.37 -11.20 26.21
CA HIS A 5 -0.24 -11.75 25.00
C HIS A 5 0.76 -12.60 24.24
N ASP A 6 0.49 -13.88 24.11
CA ASP A 6 1.21 -14.84 23.25
C ASP A 6 0.61 -14.85 21.84
N ALA A 7 0.59 -13.71 21.16
CA ALA A 7 0.22 -13.67 19.76
C ALA A 7 1.47 -13.93 18.89
N PRO A 8 1.46 -14.92 18.00
CA PRO A 8 2.56 -15.11 17.06
C PRO A 8 2.70 -13.85 16.17
N LEU A 9 3.97 -13.50 15.88
CA LEU A 9 4.27 -12.42 14.97
C LEU A 9 3.92 -12.88 13.53
N ASP A 10 2.97 -12.20 12.91
CA ASP A 10 2.70 -12.38 11.49
C ASP A 10 3.79 -11.64 10.69
N GLN A 11 4.71 -12.41 10.10
CA GLN A 11 5.85 -11.86 9.38
C GLN A 11 5.45 -11.15 8.09
N ASP A 12 4.38 -11.60 7.43
CA ASP A 12 3.88 -10.98 6.20
C ASP A 12 3.19 -9.63 6.46
N ALA A 13 2.76 -9.39 7.69
CA ALA A 13 2.16 -8.13 8.12
C ALA A 13 3.15 -7.09 8.65
N ILE A 14 4.48 -7.35 8.54
CA ILE A 14 5.51 -6.39 8.98
C ILE A 14 5.76 -5.37 7.87
N PRO A 15 5.40 -4.08 8.07
CA PRO A 15 5.76 -3.05 7.09
C PRO A 15 7.27 -2.82 7.09
N SER A 16 7.83 -2.71 5.91
CA SER A 16 9.27 -2.50 5.69
C SER A 16 9.51 -1.32 4.76
N VAL A 17 10.58 -0.57 5.02
CA VAL A 17 10.95 0.60 4.21
C VAL A 17 12.44 0.56 3.86
N VAL A 18 12.73 0.83 2.60
CA VAL A 18 14.08 1.16 2.13
C VAL A 18 14.15 2.67 1.95
N PHE A 19 15.00 3.34 2.74
CA PHE A 19 15.20 4.78 2.70
C PHE A 19 16.12 5.20 1.55
N SER A 20 15.71 4.83 0.34
CA SER A 20 16.31 5.33 -0.91
C SER A 20 15.75 6.72 -1.26
N HIS A 21 16.14 7.27 -2.41
CA HIS A 21 15.61 8.53 -2.94
C HIS A 21 15.05 8.30 -4.34
N PRO A 22 13.72 8.21 -4.48
CA PRO A 22 12.68 8.26 -3.44
C PRO A 22 12.62 6.98 -2.58
N PRO A 23 11.99 7.03 -1.38
CA PRO A 23 11.85 5.86 -0.52
C PRO A 23 10.91 4.79 -1.13
N MET A 24 11.14 3.53 -0.74
CA MET A 24 10.28 2.40 -1.07
C MET A 24 9.70 1.79 0.20
N GLY A 25 8.39 1.63 0.24
CA GLY A 25 7.68 0.97 1.32
C GLY A 25 6.92 -0.25 0.85
N MET A 26 6.87 -1.31 1.68
CA MET A 26 6.10 -2.50 1.37
C MET A 26 5.53 -3.13 2.63
N VAL A 27 4.35 -3.74 2.51
CA VAL A 27 3.73 -4.60 3.51
C VAL A 27 2.91 -5.68 2.81
N GLY A 28 2.92 -6.89 3.37
CA GLY A 28 2.22 -8.04 2.81
C GLY A 28 2.98 -8.73 1.70
N ILE A 29 2.28 -9.56 0.94
CA ILE A 29 2.87 -10.42 -0.09
C ILE A 29 3.04 -9.69 -1.43
N THR A 30 3.98 -10.16 -2.23
CA THR A 30 4.18 -9.66 -3.59
C THR A 30 3.08 -10.15 -4.54
N GLU A 31 2.97 -9.51 -5.70
CA GLU A 31 2.07 -9.97 -6.76
C GLU A 31 2.41 -11.41 -7.23
N GLU A 32 3.68 -11.75 -7.29
CA GLU A 32 4.16 -13.07 -7.68
C GLU A 32 3.69 -14.13 -6.68
N GLN A 33 3.96 -13.93 -5.39
CA GLN A 33 3.46 -14.79 -4.31
C GLN A 33 1.93 -14.92 -4.32
N ALA A 34 1.21 -13.80 -4.48
CA ALA A 34 -0.24 -13.84 -4.56
C ALA A 34 -0.73 -14.71 -5.73
N ARG A 35 -0.07 -14.66 -6.91
CA ARG A 35 -0.43 -15.48 -8.07
C ARG A 35 -0.11 -16.96 -7.90
N GLU A 36 0.89 -17.30 -7.11
CA GLU A 36 1.23 -18.69 -6.76
C GLU A 36 0.22 -19.29 -5.77
N GLU A 37 -0.22 -18.51 -4.80
CA GLU A 37 -1.04 -18.98 -3.68
C GLU A 37 -2.55 -18.87 -3.92
N HIS A 38 -2.98 -17.94 -4.79
CA HIS A 38 -4.39 -17.61 -4.98
C HIS A 38 -4.85 -17.71 -6.43
N ARG A 39 -6.05 -18.27 -6.64
CA ARG A 39 -6.64 -18.41 -7.99
C ARG A 39 -7.13 -17.10 -8.59
N ARG A 40 -7.50 -16.14 -7.75
CA ARG A 40 -8.01 -14.82 -8.17
C ARG A 40 -7.14 -13.74 -7.54
N VAL A 41 -6.38 -13.08 -8.37
CA VAL A 41 -5.53 -11.95 -7.99
C VAL A 41 -5.93 -10.74 -8.82
N HIS A 42 -6.18 -9.64 -8.16
CA HIS A 42 -6.40 -8.34 -8.76
C HIS A 42 -5.26 -7.41 -8.31
N VAL A 43 -4.72 -6.63 -9.25
CA VAL A 43 -3.61 -5.71 -8.97
C VAL A 43 -3.95 -4.33 -9.49
N ALA A 44 -4.13 -3.42 -8.57
CA ALA A 44 -4.30 -2.00 -8.89
C ALA A 44 -2.94 -1.27 -8.86
N ARG A 45 -2.74 -0.33 -9.78
CA ARG A 45 -1.51 0.48 -9.89
C ARG A 45 -1.84 1.92 -10.20
N ALA A 46 -1.17 2.84 -9.50
CA ALA A 46 -1.22 4.27 -9.80
C ALA A 46 0.19 4.80 -10.03
N GLY A 47 0.41 5.41 -11.19
CA GLY A 47 1.64 6.12 -11.52
C GLY A 47 1.36 7.61 -11.67
N PHE A 48 1.81 8.43 -10.74
CA PHE A 48 1.45 9.84 -10.68
C PHE A 48 2.66 10.74 -10.40
N ARG A 49 2.45 12.04 -10.56
CA ARG A 49 3.43 13.08 -10.21
C ARG A 49 2.93 13.80 -8.96
N PRO A 50 3.61 13.64 -7.81
CA PRO A 50 3.21 14.34 -6.59
C PRO A 50 3.12 15.85 -6.79
N MET A 51 2.20 16.52 -6.08
CA MET A 51 1.94 17.96 -6.20
C MET A 51 3.23 18.79 -6.05
N LEU A 52 4.07 18.44 -5.08
CA LEU A 52 5.35 19.11 -4.86
C LEU A 52 6.23 19.10 -6.13
N HIS A 53 6.33 17.95 -6.78
CA HIS A 53 7.12 17.78 -8.00
C HIS A 53 6.46 18.43 -9.23
N ALA A 54 5.14 18.48 -9.26
CA ALA A 54 4.41 19.20 -10.30
C ALA A 54 4.66 20.71 -10.21
N LEU A 55 4.62 21.28 -9.01
CA LEU A 55 4.89 22.70 -8.76
C LEU A 55 6.35 23.09 -8.98
N ALA A 56 7.27 22.20 -8.64
CA ALA A 56 8.71 22.42 -8.81
C ALA A 56 9.24 22.10 -10.22
N ASP A 57 8.35 21.71 -11.15
CA ASP A 57 8.67 21.21 -12.50
C ASP A 57 9.72 20.08 -12.51
N SER A 58 9.69 19.24 -11.47
CA SER A 58 10.55 18.07 -11.34
C SER A 58 9.96 16.89 -12.11
N PRO A 59 10.77 16.09 -12.82
CA PRO A 59 10.28 14.90 -13.53
C PRO A 59 9.94 13.73 -12.62
N GLN A 60 10.20 13.81 -11.33
CA GLN A 60 10.03 12.72 -10.38
C GLN A 60 8.57 12.27 -10.29
N ARG A 61 8.39 10.96 -10.34
CA ARG A 61 7.07 10.31 -10.24
C ARG A 61 7.06 9.30 -9.10
N SER A 62 5.86 9.03 -8.62
CA SER A 62 5.58 7.94 -7.67
C SER A 62 4.85 6.79 -8.38
N LEU A 63 5.02 5.59 -7.86
CA LEU A 63 4.34 4.38 -8.31
C LEU A 63 3.83 3.63 -7.08
N PHE A 64 2.52 3.49 -6.98
CA PHE A 64 1.86 2.73 -5.93
C PHE A 64 1.18 1.51 -6.51
N LYS A 65 1.20 0.40 -5.77
CA LYS A 65 0.59 -0.86 -6.16
C LYS A 65 -0.11 -1.51 -4.98
N ILE A 66 -1.34 -1.96 -5.20
CA ILE A 66 -2.12 -2.77 -4.27
C ILE A 66 -2.32 -4.15 -4.91
N VAL A 67 -2.09 -5.19 -4.12
CA VAL A 67 -2.33 -6.58 -4.49
C VAL A 67 -3.52 -7.07 -3.68
N CYS A 68 -4.54 -7.58 -4.37
CA CYS A 68 -5.77 -8.07 -3.77
C CYS A 68 -6.04 -9.51 -4.19
N VAL A 69 -6.73 -10.26 -3.33
CA VAL A 69 -7.10 -11.65 -3.60
C VAL A 69 -8.57 -11.92 -3.34
N GLY A 70 -9.09 -12.94 -4.01
CA GLY A 70 -10.46 -13.40 -3.85
C GLY A 70 -11.51 -12.53 -4.57
N PRO A 71 -12.80 -12.95 -4.50
CA PRO A 71 -13.89 -12.21 -5.15
C PRO A 71 -14.17 -10.85 -4.51
N GLU A 72 -13.92 -10.71 -3.22
CA GLU A 72 -14.11 -9.47 -2.44
C GLU A 72 -12.91 -8.53 -2.52
N ARG A 73 -11.84 -8.93 -3.23
CA ARG A 73 -10.62 -8.14 -3.41
C ARG A 73 -9.97 -7.71 -2.09
N HIS A 74 -9.81 -8.67 -1.15
CA HIS A 74 -9.07 -8.41 0.09
C HIS A 74 -7.64 -7.97 -0.20
N VAL A 75 -7.21 -6.89 0.43
CA VAL A 75 -5.86 -6.34 0.28
C VAL A 75 -4.87 -7.23 1.03
N VAL A 76 -3.91 -7.81 0.32
CA VAL A 76 -2.87 -8.69 0.86
C VAL A 76 -1.45 -8.17 0.67
N GLY A 77 -1.28 -7.12 -0.13
CA GLY A 77 0.01 -6.48 -0.34
C GLY A 77 -0.12 -5.03 -0.78
N ILE A 78 0.73 -4.17 -0.24
CA ILE A 78 0.84 -2.75 -0.62
C ILE A 78 2.32 -2.43 -0.84
N HIS A 79 2.63 -1.86 -2.00
CA HIS A 79 3.97 -1.52 -2.41
C HIS A 79 4.01 -0.09 -2.92
N LEU A 80 4.81 0.75 -2.31
CA LEU A 80 4.89 2.18 -2.58
C LEU A 80 6.31 2.55 -2.97
N LEU A 81 6.45 3.31 -4.03
CA LEU A 81 7.70 3.96 -4.43
C LEU A 81 7.40 5.43 -4.66
N GLY A 82 7.99 6.31 -3.89
CA GLY A 82 7.77 7.74 -4.05
C GLY A 82 7.94 8.54 -2.77
N GLU A 83 7.77 9.84 -2.90
CA GLU A 83 7.81 10.77 -1.78
C GLU A 83 6.79 10.41 -0.72
N ALA A 84 7.20 10.40 0.55
CA ALA A 84 6.38 10.06 1.73
C ALA A 84 5.83 8.61 1.74
N ALA A 85 6.38 7.69 0.94
CA ALA A 85 5.96 6.28 0.92
C ALA A 85 6.07 5.62 2.29
N ASP A 86 7.08 5.97 3.07
CA ASP A 86 7.35 5.54 4.43
C ASP A 86 6.24 5.97 5.40
N GLU A 87 5.85 7.24 5.37
CA GLU A 87 4.81 7.79 6.24
C GLU A 87 3.40 7.28 5.86
N ILE A 88 3.12 7.20 4.56
CA ILE A 88 1.83 6.72 4.05
C ILE A 88 1.62 5.25 4.42
N LEU A 89 2.63 4.42 4.23
CA LEU A 89 2.53 2.97 4.43
C LEU A 89 2.07 2.60 5.83
N GLN A 90 2.49 3.33 6.86
CA GLN A 90 2.19 2.98 8.26
C GLN A 90 0.68 2.90 8.55
N GLY A 91 -0.09 3.85 8.06
CA GLY A 91 -1.55 3.88 8.24
C GLY A 91 -2.24 2.73 7.49
N PHE A 92 -1.83 2.51 6.24
CA PHE A 92 -2.40 1.45 5.41
C PHE A 92 -2.00 0.04 5.87
N ALA A 93 -0.82 -0.14 6.47
CA ALA A 93 -0.44 -1.40 7.09
C ALA A 93 -1.36 -1.78 8.26
N VAL A 94 -1.77 -0.79 9.07
CA VAL A 94 -2.76 -1.02 10.14
C VAL A 94 -4.12 -1.42 9.56
N ALA A 95 -4.57 -0.75 8.51
CA ALA A 95 -5.83 -1.07 7.84
C ALA A 95 -5.80 -2.48 7.20
N MET A 96 -4.71 -2.83 6.51
CA MET A 96 -4.52 -4.14 5.90
C MET A 96 -4.61 -5.28 6.94
N ARG A 97 -4.06 -5.10 8.14
CA ARG A 97 -4.19 -6.06 9.25
C ARG A 97 -5.63 -6.27 9.72
N ARG A 98 -6.55 -5.40 9.38
CA ARG A 98 -7.99 -5.54 9.64
C ARG A 98 -8.74 -6.24 8.51
N GLY A 99 -8.01 -6.67 7.46
CA GLY A 99 -8.60 -7.40 6.34
C GLY A 99 -9.44 -6.53 5.42
N ILE A 100 -9.02 -5.27 5.19
CA ILE A 100 -9.72 -4.36 4.29
C ILE A 100 -9.75 -4.90 2.87
N THR A 101 -10.78 -4.50 2.14
CA THR A 101 -10.95 -4.74 0.72
C THR A 101 -10.56 -3.50 -0.10
N LEU A 102 -10.41 -3.67 -1.41
CA LEU A 102 -10.22 -2.54 -2.31
C LEU A 102 -11.42 -1.60 -2.31
N GLU A 103 -12.63 -2.14 -2.13
CA GLU A 103 -13.86 -1.36 -2.00
C GLU A 103 -13.86 -0.49 -0.75
N ASP A 104 -13.41 -1.01 0.40
CA ASP A 104 -13.30 -0.20 1.62
C ASP A 104 -12.40 1.03 1.43
N LEU A 105 -11.33 0.88 0.65
CA LEU A 105 -10.48 2.01 0.26
C LEU A 105 -11.23 3.01 -0.62
N ARG A 106 -11.93 2.53 -1.65
CA ARG A 106 -12.66 3.35 -2.62
C ARG A 106 -13.87 4.07 -2.01
N ASP A 107 -14.50 3.48 -1.00
CA ASP A 107 -15.60 4.09 -0.27
C ASP A 107 -15.11 5.18 0.71
N SER A 108 -13.81 5.26 0.94
CA SER A 108 -13.21 6.31 1.77
C SER A 108 -13.11 7.62 1.00
N ILE A 109 -13.41 8.73 1.69
CA ILE A 109 -13.24 10.06 1.10
C ILE A 109 -11.75 10.42 1.06
N ALA A 110 -11.24 10.67 -0.15
CA ALA A 110 -9.85 11.06 -0.36
C ALA A 110 -9.56 12.47 0.20
N ILE A 111 -8.38 12.63 0.81
CA ILE A 111 -7.88 13.95 1.22
C ILE A 111 -7.10 14.55 0.06
N HIS A 112 -7.65 15.54 -0.58
CA HIS A 112 -7.01 16.24 -1.71
C HIS A 112 -6.44 17.60 -1.30
N PRO A 113 -5.21 17.96 -1.73
CA PRO A 113 -4.28 17.15 -2.51
C PRO A 113 -3.27 16.40 -1.60
N THR A 114 -3.21 15.08 -1.72
CA THR A 114 -2.20 14.26 -1.02
C THR A 114 -1.75 13.10 -1.91
N SER A 115 -0.54 12.55 -1.68
CA SER A 115 -0.14 11.31 -2.36
C SER A 115 -0.91 10.08 -1.83
N ALA A 116 -1.40 10.13 -0.60
CA ALA A 116 -2.17 9.04 0.01
C ALA A 116 -3.52 8.80 -0.69
N GLU A 117 -4.12 9.85 -1.28
CA GLU A 117 -5.38 9.73 -2.03
C GLU A 117 -5.29 8.74 -3.19
N GLU A 118 -4.12 8.60 -3.79
CA GLU A 118 -3.91 7.67 -4.90
C GLU A 118 -4.17 6.21 -4.52
N LEU A 119 -4.02 5.84 -3.23
CA LEU A 119 -4.34 4.49 -2.76
C LEU A 119 -5.86 4.26 -2.64
N VAL A 120 -6.62 5.28 -2.34
CA VAL A 120 -8.09 5.16 -2.21
C VAL A 120 -8.81 5.40 -3.55
N LEU A 121 -8.13 5.93 -4.54
CA LEU A 121 -8.68 6.18 -5.88
C LEU A 121 -8.35 5.08 -6.90
N MET A 122 -7.60 4.03 -6.52
CA MET A 122 -7.21 2.95 -7.42
C MET A 122 -8.39 2.07 -7.87
N ASP A 123 -8.29 1.54 -9.10
CA ASP A 123 -9.24 0.58 -9.70
C ASP A 123 -8.63 -0.82 -9.88
#